data_78ca4d5eaa479dc322d48a98e8b94dfe
#
_entry.id   78ca4d5eaa479dc322d48a98e8b94dfe
#
_cell.length_a   1.000
_cell.length_b   1.000
_cell.length_c   1.000
_cell.angle_alpha   90.00
_cell.angle_beta   90.00
_cell.angle_gamma   90.00
#
_symmetry.space_group_name_H-M   'P 1'
#
loop_
_entity.id
_entity.type
_entity.pdbx_description
1 polymer ?
#
loop_
_entity_poly.entity_id
_entity_poly.type
_entity_poly.pdbx_seq_one_letter_code
_entity_poly.pdbx_strand_id
1 'polypeptide(L)'
;MAESVQYDERTALLVVDIQNDFAHPSGGLSVAGGEEVVPIANREADRARDAGALVVYTRDWHPPDTPHFERYGGIWPVHCVRETWGADFHAELKVDGELIHKATGPEDGYSGFSVQHLPTGETRGTGLEELLRERGVERVVILGLATDYCVRETALDALRLGFAADVLLEGVRAVDREPGDGDRALEAIAAAGTRLR
;
A
#
# COMPACT_ATOMS: atom_id res chain seq x y z
N MET A 1 -11.54 -23.15 4.74
CA MET A 1 -10.67 -22.28 5.55
C MET A 1 -9.62 -21.76 4.59
N ALA A 2 -9.43 -20.44 4.47
CA ALA A 2 -8.33 -19.90 3.66
C ALA A 2 -7.01 -20.43 4.22
N GLU A 3 -6.11 -20.89 3.34
CA GLU A 3 -4.76 -21.28 3.75
C GLU A 3 -4.05 -20.07 4.35
N SER A 4 -3.51 -20.21 5.54
CA SER A 4 -2.70 -19.16 6.16
C SER A 4 -1.44 -18.91 5.32
N VAL A 5 -1.10 -17.64 5.11
CA VAL A 5 0.16 -17.28 4.45
C VAL A 5 1.34 -17.84 5.25
N GLN A 6 2.28 -18.46 4.54
CA GLN A 6 3.56 -18.89 5.12
C GLN A 6 4.61 -17.84 4.75
N TYR A 7 5.34 -17.37 5.75
CA TYR A 7 6.47 -16.47 5.59
C TYR A 7 7.78 -17.23 5.67
N ASP A 8 8.80 -16.73 4.99
CA ASP A 8 10.18 -17.20 5.02
C ASP A 8 11.14 -16.04 4.63
N GLU A 9 12.43 -16.27 4.63
CA GLU A 9 13.46 -15.29 4.29
C GLU A 9 13.37 -14.76 2.84
N ARG A 10 12.64 -15.43 1.95
CA ARG A 10 12.41 -15.03 0.55
C ARG A 10 11.07 -14.32 0.35
N THR A 11 10.40 -14.01 1.44
CA THR A 11 9.10 -13.32 1.45
C THR A 11 9.24 -11.94 2.05
N ALA A 12 8.51 -10.95 1.51
CA ALA A 12 8.31 -9.66 2.14
C ALA A 12 6.84 -9.43 2.44
N LEU A 13 6.54 -8.89 3.62
CA LEU A 13 5.23 -8.31 3.93
C LEU A 13 5.26 -6.82 3.58
N LEU A 14 4.36 -6.39 2.70
CA LEU A 14 4.14 -4.99 2.36
C LEU A 14 2.91 -4.48 3.09
N VAL A 15 3.13 -3.58 4.05
CA VAL A 15 2.08 -2.89 4.81
C VAL A 15 1.83 -1.55 4.14
N VAL A 16 0.74 -1.47 3.37
CA VAL A 16 0.48 -0.37 2.46
C VAL A 16 -0.36 0.72 3.14
N ASP A 17 0.22 1.91 3.31
CA ASP A 17 -0.42 3.19 3.58
C ASP A 17 -1.43 3.19 4.75
N ILE A 18 -1.14 2.52 5.85
CA ILE A 18 -1.98 2.56 7.06
C ILE A 18 -1.71 3.87 7.83
N GLN A 19 -2.01 5.00 7.17
CA GLN A 19 -1.84 6.36 7.65
C GLN A 19 -3.14 6.90 8.24
N ASN A 20 -3.07 7.94 9.10
CA ASN A 20 -4.25 8.49 9.75
C ASN A 20 -5.30 8.99 8.76
N ASP A 21 -4.89 9.62 7.65
CA ASP A 21 -5.86 10.12 6.66
C ASP A 21 -6.67 9.02 5.98
N PHE A 22 -6.14 7.80 5.92
CA PHE A 22 -6.85 6.65 5.35
C PHE A 22 -7.50 5.76 6.40
N ALA A 23 -6.77 5.44 7.48
CA ALA A 23 -7.21 4.45 8.46
C ALA A 23 -8.12 5.03 9.55
N HIS A 24 -7.88 6.30 9.97
CA HIS A 24 -8.62 6.89 11.07
C HIS A 24 -9.96 7.48 10.59
N PRO A 25 -11.09 7.33 11.36
CA PRO A 25 -12.40 7.86 10.96
C PRO A 25 -12.45 9.38 10.73
N SER A 26 -11.52 10.14 11.33
CA SER A 26 -11.40 11.60 11.15
C SER A 26 -10.36 11.97 10.07
N GLY A 27 -9.85 11.03 9.32
CA GLY A 27 -8.88 11.25 8.26
C GLY A 27 -9.45 12.00 7.05
N GLY A 28 -8.60 12.72 6.33
CA GLY A 28 -8.99 13.53 5.17
C GLY A 28 -9.55 12.72 4.00
N LEU A 29 -9.19 11.45 3.90
CA LEU A 29 -9.70 10.46 2.93
C LEU A 29 -9.95 9.12 3.63
N SER A 30 -10.76 9.17 4.71
CA SER A 30 -11.04 8.00 5.53
C SER A 30 -11.70 6.87 4.75
N VAL A 31 -11.11 5.69 4.83
CA VAL A 31 -11.61 4.45 4.24
C VAL A 31 -12.52 3.73 5.24
N ALA A 32 -13.70 3.32 4.81
CA ALA A 32 -14.64 2.60 5.68
C ALA A 32 -13.99 1.31 6.22
N GLY A 33 -13.95 1.14 7.55
CA GLY A 33 -13.29 0.01 8.21
C GLY A 33 -11.75 0.06 8.13
N GLY A 34 -11.16 1.19 7.77
CA GLY A 34 -9.71 1.33 7.61
C GLY A 34 -8.93 1.04 8.91
N GLU A 35 -9.46 1.42 10.07
CA GLU A 35 -8.83 1.11 11.36
C GLU A 35 -8.83 -0.38 11.72
N GLU A 36 -9.76 -1.17 11.16
CA GLU A 36 -9.84 -2.61 11.40
C GLU A 36 -8.64 -3.37 10.83
N VAL A 37 -7.92 -2.79 9.84
CA VAL A 37 -6.73 -3.43 9.26
C VAL A 37 -5.51 -3.31 10.17
N VAL A 38 -5.49 -2.37 11.11
CA VAL A 38 -4.33 -2.11 11.98
C VAL A 38 -3.93 -3.33 12.83
N PRO A 39 -4.85 -3.97 13.60
CA PRO A 39 -4.49 -5.15 14.38
C PRO A 39 -4.10 -6.33 13.49
N ILE A 40 -4.65 -6.43 12.27
CA ILE A 40 -4.28 -7.46 11.30
C ILE A 40 -2.86 -7.22 10.81
N ALA A 41 -2.52 -5.99 10.43
CA ALA A 41 -1.17 -5.62 10.02
C ALA A 41 -0.12 -5.89 11.09
N ASN A 42 -0.41 -5.54 12.35
CA ASN A 42 0.47 -5.82 13.47
C ASN A 42 0.72 -7.33 13.65
N ARG A 43 -0.35 -8.13 13.62
CA ARG A 43 -0.26 -9.60 13.74
C ARG A 43 0.58 -10.20 12.60
N GLU A 44 0.31 -9.79 11.37
CA GLU A 44 1.04 -10.32 10.21
C GLU A 44 2.50 -9.85 10.18
N ALA A 45 2.78 -8.61 10.62
CA ALA A 45 4.15 -8.11 10.75
C ALA A 45 4.94 -8.90 11.81
N ASP A 46 4.33 -9.22 12.97
CA ASP A 46 4.95 -10.06 13.97
C ASP A 46 5.27 -11.47 13.40
N ARG A 47 4.29 -12.10 12.72
CA ARG A 47 4.48 -13.41 12.06
C ARG A 47 5.58 -13.41 10.99
N ALA A 48 5.62 -12.35 10.17
CA ALA A 48 6.62 -12.20 9.12
C ALA A 48 8.03 -12.09 9.72
N ARG A 49 8.22 -11.24 10.73
CA ARG A 49 9.50 -11.10 11.44
C ARG A 49 9.96 -12.38 12.11
N ASP A 50 9.05 -13.07 12.80
CA ASP A 50 9.35 -14.34 13.49
C ASP A 50 9.82 -15.42 12.49
N ALA A 51 9.40 -15.35 11.24
CA ALA A 51 9.81 -16.24 10.15
C ALA A 51 11.03 -15.74 9.35
N GLY A 52 11.62 -14.61 9.72
CA GLY A 52 12.78 -14.02 9.03
C GLY A 52 12.42 -13.28 7.74
N ALA A 53 11.13 -13.06 7.47
CA ALA A 53 10.68 -12.29 6.31
C ALA A 53 10.91 -10.78 6.50
N LEU A 54 11.16 -10.09 5.38
CA LEU A 54 11.26 -8.63 5.38
C LEU A 54 9.88 -8.00 5.62
N VAL A 55 9.82 -6.95 6.44
CA VAL A 55 8.62 -6.13 6.60
C VAL A 55 8.90 -4.73 6.08
N VAL A 56 8.06 -4.27 5.16
CA VAL A 56 8.16 -2.95 4.53
C VAL A 56 6.84 -2.21 4.71
N TYR A 57 6.94 -0.97 5.16
CA TYR A 57 5.81 -0.06 5.29
C TYR A 57 5.89 0.98 4.19
N THR A 58 4.81 1.22 3.47
CA THR A 58 4.72 2.35 2.54
C THR A 58 3.88 3.46 3.13
N ARG A 59 4.13 4.70 2.70
CA ARG A 59 3.25 5.82 2.97
C ARG A 59 3.29 6.88 1.89
N ASP A 60 2.13 7.47 1.61
CA ASP A 60 2.02 8.68 0.84
C ASP A 60 2.62 9.86 1.60
N TRP A 61 3.38 10.71 0.88
CA TRP A 61 4.11 11.82 1.48
C TRP A 61 4.00 13.05 0.59
N HIS A 62 2.76 13.51 0.39
CA HIS A 62 2.44 14.54 -0.58
C HIS A 62 2.96 15.93 -0.20
N PRO A 63 3.53 16.70 -1.15
CA PRO A 63 3.67 18.13 -0.98
C PRO A 63 2.30 18.81 -0.82
N PRO A 64 2.19 19.94 -0.07
CA PRO A 64 0.91 20.59 0.17
C PRO A 64 0.27 21.18 -1.10
N ASP A 65 1.03 21.33 -2.18
CA ASP A 65 0.66 21.94 -3.45
C ASP A 65 0.72 20.99 -4.64
N THR A 66 0.67 19.67 -4.39
CA THR A 66 0.71 18.67 -5.45
C THR A 66 -0.51 18.76 -6.39
N PRO A 67 -0.32 18.59 -7.72
CA PRO A 67 -1.41 18.51 -8.69
C PRO A 67 -2.30 17.26 -8.52
N HIS A 68 -1.95 16.34 -7.63
CA HIS A 68 -2.78 15.21 -7.23
C HIS A 68 -4.10 15.63 -6.55
N PHE A 69 -4.10 16.78 -5.86
CA PHE A 69 -5.27 17.29 -5.15
C PHE A 69 -6.23 18.07 -6.04
N GLU A 70 -7.55 17.96 -5.77
CA GLU A 70 -8.63 18.64 -6.50
C GLU A 70 -8.40 20.14 -6.64
N ARG A 71 -7.94 20.81 -5.57
CA ARG A 71 -7.66 22.25 -5.59
C ARG A 71 -6.54 22.68 -6.54
N TYR A 72 -5.76 21.72 -7.05
CA TYR A 72 -4.69 21.93 -8.03
C TYR A 72 -4.90 21.16 -9.33
N GLY A 73 -6.13 20.69 -9.57
CA GLY A 73 -6.53 20.04 -10.83
C GLY A 73 -6.55 18.52 -10.81
N GLY A 74 -6.24 17.90 -9.68
CA GLY A 74 -6.34 16.45 -9.48
C GLY A 74 -7.77 16.00 -9.16
N ILE A 75 -7.89 14.79 -8.64
CA ILE A 75 -9.20 14.16 -8.36
C ILE A 75 -9.41 13.85 -6.87
N TRP A 76 -8.43 14.11 -6.03
CA TRP A 76 -8.45 13.72 -4.63
C TRP A 76 -8.61 14.91 -3.69
N PRO A 77 -9.37 14.77 -2.60
CA PRO A 77 -9.32 15.72 -1.50
C PRO A 77 -7.90 15.77 -0.92
N VAL A 78 -7.60 16.79 -0.15
CA VAL A 78 -6.29 16.91 0.52
C VAL A 78 -6.13 15.79 1.54
N HIS A 79 -5.06 15.01 1.41
CA HIS A 79 -4.72 13.91 2.30
C HIS A 79 -3.20 13.67 2.33
N CYS A 80 -2.72 13.02 3.35
CA CYS A 80 -1.33 12.58 3.53
C CYS A 80 -0.29 13.68 3.20
N VAL A 81 -0.60 14.93 3.55
CA VAL A 81 0.34 16.03 3.40
C VAL A 81 1.51 15.81 4.36
N ARG A 82 2.73 15.82 3.81
CA ARG A 82 3.95 15.58 4.58
C ARG A 82 4.01 16.44 5.85
N GLU A 83 4.55 15.85 6.91
CA GLU A 83 4.73 16.51 8.21
C GLU A 83 3.41 16.90 8.90
N THR A 84 2.27 16.31 8.51
CA THR A 84 0.99 16.46 9.19
C THR A 84 0.55 15.18 9.86
N TRP A 85 -0.34 15.29 10.83
CA TRP A 85 -0.96 14.14 11.48
C TRP A 85 -1.60 13.16 10.48
N GLY A 86 -2.21 13.67 9.40
CA GLY A 86 -2.84 12.84 8.37
C GLY A 86 -1.85 11.92 7.66
N ALA A 87 -0.62 12.40 7.44
CA ALA A 87 0.46 11.64 6.81
C ALA A 87 1.19 10.69 7.78
N ASP A 88 1.01 10.84 9.09
CA ASP A 88 1.58 9.92 10.06
C ASP A 88 0.87 8.55 9.99
N PHE A 89 1.58 7.48 10.31
CA PHE A 89 0.97 6.18 10.49
C PHE A 89 -0.04 6.18 11.62
N HIS A 90 -1.06 5.34 11.52
CA HIS A 90 -2.05 5.17 12.59
C HIS A 90 -1.35 4.84 13.91
N ALA A 91 -1.77 5.51 14.99
CA ALA A 91 -1.08 5.47 16.28
C ALA A 91 -0.92 4.06 16.89
N GLU A 92 -1.81 3.14 16.55
CA GLU A 92 -1.76 1.75 17.02
C GLU A 92 -0.97 0.83 16.07
N LEU A 93 -0.51 1.31 14.91
CA LEU A 93 0.34 0.54 14.02
C LEU A 93 1.77 0.48 14.59
N LYS A 94 2.26 -0.75 14.79
CA LYS A 94 3.64 -0.99 15.23
C LYS A 94 4.55 -0.97 14.00
N VAL A 95 5.18 0.17 13.73
CA VAL A 95 6.12 0.31 12.61
C VAL A 95 7.50 -0.16 13.04
N ASP A 96 7.87 -1.36 12.60
CA ASP A 96 9.17 -1.98 12.84
C ASP A 96 9.63 -2.72 11.57
N GLY A 97 10.34 -2.00 10.69
CA GLY A 97 10.77 -2.48 9.38
C GLY A 97 11.25 -1.35 8.49
N GLU A 98 11.43 -1.65 7.21
CA GLU A 98 11.86 -0.68 6.21
C GLU A 98 10.70 0.27 5.84
N LEU A 99 11.02 1.50 5.45
CA LEU A 99 10.04 2.51 5.09
C LEU A 99 10.25 3.03 3.67
N ILE A 100 9.19 2.99 2.88
CA ILE A 100 9.14 3.56 1.54
C ILE A 100 8.17 4.75 1.52
N HIS A 101 8.67 5.92 1.17
CA HIS A 101 7.85 7.08 0.86
C HIS A 101 7.50 7.09 -0.63
N LYS A 102 6.26 7.37 -0.95
CA LYS A 102 5.80 7.57 -2.33
C LYS A 102 5.16 8.94 -2.48
N ALA A 103 5.03 9.42 -3.73
CA ALA A 103 4.43 10.72 -4.07
C ALA A 103 5.06 11.90 -3.32
N THR A 104 6.39 11.94 -3.23
CA THR A 104 7.13 12.99 -2.53
C THR A 104 7.25 14.30 -3.34
N GLY A 105 6.83 14.27 -4.61
CA GLY A 105 6.80 15.38 -5.56
C GLY A 105 5.42 15.56 -6.21
N PRO A 106 5.34 16.15 -7.42
CA PRO A 106 4.09 16.35 -8.17
C PRO A 106 3.67 15.05 -8.89
N GLU A 107 3.45 13.99 -8.13
CA GLU A 107 3.30 12.62 -8.59
C GLU A 107 2.01 12.00 -8.07
N ASP A 108 1.42 11.08 -8.86
CA ASP A 108 0.53 10.04 -8.36
C ASP A 108 1.39 8.89 -7.83
N GLY A 109 1.12 8.46 -6.62
CA GLY A 109 1.88 7.44 -5.91
C GLY A 109 1.04 6.25 -5.49
N TYR A 110 0.29 5.63 -6.40
CA TYR A 110 -0.55 4.49 -6.02
C TYR A 110 0.28 3.24 -5.72
N SER A 111 1.22 2.88 -6.58
CA SER A 111 2.05 1.69 -6.36
C SER A 111 3.12 1.93 -5.29
N GLY A 112 3.38 0.91 -4.46
CA GLY A 112 4.56 0.89 -3.61
C GLY A 112 5.87 0.83 -4.38
N PHE A 113 5.85 0.39 -5.65
CA PHE A 113 7.04 0.23 -6.49
C PHE A 113 7.34 1.44 -7.38
N SER A 114 6.31 2.17 -7.78
CA SER A 114 6.45 3.24 -8.78
C SER A 114 5.54 4.43 -8.50
N VAL A 115 5.96 5.61 -8.96
CA VAL A 115 5.20 6.84 -8.95
C VAL A 115 5.17 7.43 -10.36
N GLN A 116 4.06 8.08 -10.73
CA GLN A 116 3.92 8.76 -12.01
C GLN A 116 4.00 10.27 -11.83
N HIS A 117 4.98 10.89 -12.44
CA HIS A 117 5.14 12.34 -12.44
C HIS A 117 4.04 12.98 -13.31
N LEU A 118 3.07 13.64 -12.68
CA LEU A 118 1.86 14.15 -13.34
C LEU A 118 2.14 15.14 -14.48
N PRO A 119 3.06 16.12 -14.34
CA PRO A 119 3.35 17.06 -15.42
C PRO A 119 3.94 16.43 -16.69
N THR A 120 4.67 15.32 -16.59
CA THR A 120 5.36 14.71 -17.75
C THR A 120 4.86 13.31 -18.11
N GLY A 121 4.10 12.66 -17.20
CA GLY A 121 3.70 11.26 -17.36
C GLY A 121 4.83 10.24 -17.16
N GLU A 122 6.01 10.69 -16.78
CA GLU A 122 7.18 9.82 -16.55
C GLU A 122 6.99 8.96 -15.30
N THR A 123 7.27 7.66 -15.39
CA THR A 123 7.23 6.74 -14.25
C THR A 123 8.62 6.60 -13.64
N ARG A 124 8.70 6.59 -12.30
CA ARG A 124 9.94 6.42 -11.53
C ARG A 124 9.76 5.37 -10.46
N GLY A 125 10.83 4.62 -10.15
CA GLY A 125 10.88 3.69 -9.03
C GLY A 125 10.90 4.44 -7.69
N THR A 126 10.35 3.78 -6.67
CA THR A 126 10.39 4.26 -5.27
C THR A 126 11.62 3.77 -4.50
N GLY A 127 12.36 2.80 -5.06
CA GLY A 127 13.42 2.06 -4.39
C GLY A 127 12.96 0.75 -3.76
N LEU A 128 11.66 0.44 -3.80
CA LEU A 128 11.14 -0.81 -3.23
C LEU A 128 11.66 -2.04 -3.99
N GLU A 129 11.69 -2.00 -5.32
CA GLU A 129 12.18 -3.12 -6.12
C GLU A 129 13.64 -3.46 -5.77
N GLU A 130 14.49 -2.44 -5.73
CA GLU A 130 15.91 -2.58 -5.40
C GLU A 130 16.08 -3.20 -4.03
N LEU A 131 15.36 -2.69 -3.02
CA LEU A 131 15.37 -3.22 -1.66
C LEU A 131 14.99 -4.70 -1.62
N LEU A 132 13.90 -5.09 -2.29
CA LEU A 132 13.44 -6.48 -2.31
C LEU A 132 14.45 -7.41 -2.98
N ARG A 133 15.06 -6.97 -4.10
CA ARG A 133 16.06 -7.77 -4.81
C ARG A 133 17.35 -7.93 -4.02
N GLU A 134 17.83 -6.88 -3.36
CA GLU A 134 19.00 -6.92 -2.49
C GLU A 134 18.81 -7.91 -1.32
N ARG A 135 17.58 -8.06 -0.84
CA ARG A 135 17.22 -9.01 0.23
C ARG A 135 16.87 -10.41 -0.28
N GLY A 136 16.96 -10.67 -1.60
CA GLY A 136 16.65 -11.98 -2.19
C GLY A 136 15.17 -12.36 -2.14
N VAL A 137 14.28 -11.38 -2.03
CA VAL A 137 12.83 -11.60 -1.99
C VAL A 137 12.34 -12.08 -3.35
N GLU A 138 11.46 -13.08 -3.35
CA GLU A 138 10.81 -13.63 -4.55
C GLU A 138 9.29 -13.50 -4.49
N ARG A 139 8.74 -13.32 -3.30
CA ARG A 139 7.30 -13.22 -3.06
C ARG A 139 6.98 -12.06 -2.14
N VAL A 140 5.91 -11.32 -2.47
CA VAL A 140 5.35 -10.30 -1.60
C VAL A 140 3.97 -10.70 -1.10
N VAL A 141 3.70 -10.40 0.15
CA VAL A 141 2.38 -10.48 0.77
C VAL A 141 1.93 -9.06 1.05
N ILE A 142 0.75 -8.69 0.60
CA ILE A 142 0.29 -7.30 0.58
C ILE A 142 -0.97 -7.19 1.45
N LEU A 143 -1.00 -6.20 2.32
CA LEU A 143 -2.17 -5.75 3.07
C LEU A 143 -2.12 -4.22 3.23
N GLY A 144 -3.22 -3.61 3.62
CA GLY A 144 -3.32 -2.18 3.88
C GLY A 144 -4.38 -1.48 3.04
N LEU A 145 -4.16 -0.22 2.72
CA LEU A 145 -5.15 0.70 2.16
C LEU A 145 -4.64 1.36 0.87
N ALA A 146 -5.52 1.62 -0.11
CA ALA A 146 -6.84 1.04 -0.26
C ALA A 146 -6.82 -0.04 -1.35
N THR A 147 -7.73 -1.02 -1.24
CA THR A 147 -7.82 -2.18 -2.13
C THR A 147 -7.84 -1.79 -3.60
N ASP A 148 -8.67 -0.83 -3.95
CA ASP A 148 -8.98 -0.37 -5.31
C ASP A 148 -7.94 0.60 -5.90
N TYR A 149 -6.96 1.03 -5.11
CA TYR A 149 -5.87 1.93 -5.51
C TYR A 149 -4.51 1.37 -5.15
N CYS A 150 -3.95 1.74 -3.99
CA CYS A 150 -2.56 1.45 -3.67
C CYS A 150 -2.26 -0.05 -3.55
N VAL A 151 -3.16 -0.83 -2.99
CA VAL A 151 -3.01 -2.29 -2.90
C VAL A 151 -3.03 -2.92 -4.29
N ARG A 152 -4.02 -2.53 -5.13
CA ARG A 152 -4.14 -3.02 -6.52
C ARG A 152 -2.88 -2.72 -7.33
N GLU A 153 -2.46 -1.46 -7.38
CA GLU A 153 -1.31 -1.06 -8.19
C GLU A 153 0.00 -1.68 -7.68
N THR A 154 0.15 -1.82 -6.37
CA THR A 154 1.30 -2.52 -5.79
C THR A 154 1.33 -4.00 -6.17
N ALA A 155 0.18 -4.68 -6.16
CA ALA A 155 0.09 -6.09 -6.56
C ALA A 155 0.38 -6.29 -8.05
N LEU A 156 -0.15 -5.41 -8.91
CA LEU A 156 0.08 -5.47 -10.35
C LEU A 156 1.54 -5.18 -10.70
N ASP A 157 2.17 -4.20 -10.05
CA ASP A 157 3.59 -3.91 -10.26
C ASP A 157 4.48 -5.06 -9.76
N ALA A 158 4.17 -5.66 -8.60
CA ALA A 158 4.88 -6.83 -8.12
C ALA A 158 4.93 -7.94 -9.17
N LEU A 159 3.77 -8.27 -9.78
CA LEU A 159 3.68 -9.28 -10.84
C LEU A 159 4.46 -8.86 -12.10
N ARG A 160 4.36 -7.60 -12.54
CA ARG A 160 5.11 -7.06 -13.69
C ARG A 160 6.62 -7.16 -13.50
N LEU A 161 7.08 -6.96 -12.27
CA LEU A 161 8.48 -7.07 -11.89
C LEU A 161 8.94 -8.51 -11.62
N GLY A 162 8.04 -9.49 -11.73
CA GLY A 162 8.35 -10.92 -11.61
C GLY A 162 8.33 -11.46 -10.18
N PHE A 163 7.82 -10.71 -9.21
CA PHE A 163 7.54 -11.23 -7.88
C PHE A 163 6.24 -12.04 -7.87
N ALA A 164 6.18 -13.10 -7.11
CA ALA A 164 4.90 -13.70 -6.75
C ALA A 164 4.17 -12.77 -5.77
N ALA A 165 2.86 -12.61 -5.91
CA ALA A 165 2.09 -11.70 -5.07
C ALA A 165 0.89 -12.40 -4.42
N ASP A 166 0.73 -12.21 -3.13
CA ASP A 166 -0.43 -12.59 -2.33
C ASP A 166 -1.08 -11.32 -1.74
N VAL A 167 -2.41 -11.24 -1.72
CA VAL A 167 -3.15 -10.18 -1.03
C VAL A 167 -3.99 -10.79 0.08
N LEU A 168 -3.86 -10.26 1.30
CA LEU A 168 -4.62 -10.71 2.47
C LEU A 168 -5.98 -10.01 2.53
N LEU A 169 -7.06 -10.73 2.19
CA LEU A 169 -8.42 -10.18 2.10
C LEU A 169 -8.92 -9.58 3.42
N GLU A 170 -8.58 -10.19 4.55
CA GLU A 170 -8.96 -9.65 5.86
C GLU A 170 -8.27 -8.31 6.17
N GLY A 171 -7.08 -8.09 5.60
CA GLY A 171 -6.19 -6.94 5.84
C GLY A 171 -6.32 -5.81 4.83
N VAL A 172 -7.35 -5.76 3.99
CA VAL A 172 -7.55 -4.68 3.01
C VAL A 172 -8.95 -4.09 3.10
N ARG A 173 -9.10 -2.80 2.77
CA ARG A 173 -10.38 -2.09 2.64
C ARG A 173 -10.33 -1.15 1.45
N ALA A 174 -11.45 -0.99 0.76
CA ALA A 174 -11.57 -0.16 -0.44
C ALA A 174 -12.11 1.23 -0.14
N VAL A 175 -11.74 2.21 -0.95
CA VAL A 175 -12.37 3.54 -0.96
C VAL A 175 -13.78 3.44 -1.53
N ASP A 176 -13.98 2.60 -2.56
CA ASP A 176 -15.26 2.40 -3.24
C ASP A 176 -15.90 3.72 -3.70
N ARG A 177 -15.15 4.54 -4.47
CA ARG A 177 -15.70 5.78 -5.06
C ARG A 177 -16.96 5.50 -5.88
N GLU A 178 -16.93 4.42 -6.64
CA GLU A 178 -18.10 3.82 -7.24
C GLU A 178 -18.37 2.47 -6.54
N PRO A 179 -19.61 2.17 -6.20
CA PRO A 179 -19.94 0.91 -5.52
C PRO A 179 -19.36 -0.30 -6.23
N GLY A 180 -18.58 -1.12 -5.50
CA GLY A 180 -17.95 -2.33 -6.01
C GLY A 180 -16.59 -2.12 -6.68
N ASP A 181 -15.96 -0.95 -6.56
CA ASP A 181 -14.58 -0.73 -7.06
C ASP A 181 -13.60 -1.71 -6.39
N GLY A 182 -13.76 -1.95 -5.10
CA GLY A 182 -12.95 -2.90 -4.36
C GLY A 182 -13.05 -4.33 -4.90
N ASP A 183 -14.27 -4.80 -5.16
CA ASP A 183 -14.50 -6.14 -5.74
C ASP A 183 -13.88 -6.24 -7.13
N ARG A 184 -14.09 -5.24 -7.98
CA ARG A 184 -13.48 -5.18 -9.33
C ARG A 184 -11.94 -5.15 -9.27
N ALA A 185 -11.37 -4.48 -8.28
CA ALA A 185 -9.94 -4.45 -8.07
C ALA A 185 -9.39 -5.84 -7.69
N LEU A 186 -10.06 -6.54 -6.76
CA LEU A 186 -9.70 -7.90 -6.38
C LEU A 186 -9.81 -8.87 -7.55
N GLU A 187 -10.87 -8.79 -8.35
CA GLU A 187 -11.03 -9.59 -9.57
C GLU A 187 -9.89 -9.32 -10.56
N ALA A 188 -9.53 -8.05 -10.77
CA ALA A 188 -8.46 -7.65 -11.70
C ALA A 188 -7.09 -8.19 -11.28
N ILE A 189 -6.71 -8.06 -10.00
CA ILE A 189 -5.43 -8.58 -9.51
C ILE A 189 -5.39 -10.11 -9.50
N ALA A 190 -6.52 -10.77 -9.20
CA ALA A 190 -6.61 -12.23 -9.27
C ALA A 190 -6.45 -12.72 -10.72
N ALA A 191 -7.12 -12.05 -11.68
CA ALA A 191 -6.98 -12.36 -13.11
C ALA A 191 -5.55 -12.15 -13.62
N ALA A 192 -4.80 -11.21 -13.04
CA ALA A 192 -3.38 -10.98 -13.35
C ALA A 192 -2.42 -12.01 -12.72
N GLY A 193 -2.89 -12.85 -11.78
CA GLY A 193 -2.10 -13.90 -11.15
C GLY A 193 -1.80 -13.72 -9.66
N THR A 194 -2.32 -12.67 -9.02
CA THR A 194 -2.24 -12.50 -7.56
C THR A 194 -3.09 -13.56 -6.86
N ARG A 195 -2.57 -14.15 -5.81
CA ARG A 195 -3.34 -15.06 -4.96
C ARG A 195 -4.06 -14.25 -3.88
N LEU A 196 -5.37 -14.41 -3.81
CA LEU A 196 -6.20 -13.86 -2.73
C LEU A 196 -6.22 -14.84 -1.56
N ARG A 197 -5.87 -14.38 -0.36
CA ARG A 197 -5.75 -15.19 0.86
C ARG A 197 -6.70 -14.76 1.95
#